data_4b537610dc25884bda7aed5516697e69
#
_entry.id   4b537610dc25884bda7aed5516697e69
#
_cell.length_a   1.000
_cell.length_b   1.000
_cell.length_c   1.000
_cell.angle_alpha   90.00
_cell.angle_beta   90.00
_cell.angle_gamma   90.00
#
_symmetry.space_group_name_H-M   'P 1'
#
loop_
_entity.id
_entity.type
_entity.pdbx_description
1 polymer ?
#
loop_
_entity_poly.entity_id
_entity_poly.type
_entity_poly.pdbx_seq_one_letter_code
_entity_poly.pdbx_strand_id
1 'polypeptide(L)'
;MPLSILLSYLYLSWQVHDGVPSRYAAYITFMNIWMWDGKDMGHFPEHQTKVFVKMLKHDDRQIRAVALSGVVLMVVRYGDLLPDWFVRSFNEWSEDERLREEIFEVQKHLLNSITGLKMQKKLHDEFFDKMQKEQQIIRDKLGMAEDEDERMEIAEEGNKKMMSYVRKLNGMVQDGLDMNIGTFASLRGLEFFKELKNWFVDFDIEHPMLRDMGDKKKLASALFGHAELCDLDKYALASIVDKIASADAVGKQIPLDVMENISKERIAGHVLRERRQNAYRYTFQTLFRFFHFSPWSDQTVNPFRMGPFLTDYNILAPMFTDSFLWESSKLLVRNSFYSHPAAYLRSWMQRNGQTDEALELLAHCDKCLGESQERLQCLMELEKRHPDDMRILQETGLCLVQEKRYEEALKRFFHLEVTENYLHGSARAIAWCSLMTGNVARAGRYYRKLLDWKGGPSWEDVLNAGHCAWLDGNPVEASRLYNRYLSMHNDNLTAFDNDREVLMELGFTADDISLMRDTVSE
;
A
#
# COMPACT_ATOMS: atom_id res chain seq x y z
N MET A 1 -18.55 -2.43 -34.07
CA MET A 1 -19.68 -3.19 -33.51
C MET A 1 -19.71 -2.98 -32.00
N PRO A 2 -20.86 -2.74 -31.38
CA PRO A 2 -20.97 -2.57 -29.94
C PRO A 2 -20.42 -3.77 -29.16
N LEU A 3 -19.77 -3.51 -28.03
CA LEU A 3 -19.15 -4.54 -27.19
C LEU A 3 -20.17 -5.60 -26.72
N SER A 4 -21.38 -5.17 -26.36
CA SER A 4 -22.46 -6.06 -25.94
C SER A 4 -22.82 -7.13 -27.00
N ILE A 5 -22.86 -6.75 -28.28
CA ILE A 5 -23.14 -7.67 -29.38
C ILE A 5 -21.99 -8.67 -29.55
N LEU A 6 -20.74 -8.18 -29.49
CA LEU A 6 -19.56 -9.06 -29.58
C LEU A 6 -19.50 -10.08 -28.46
N LEU A 7 -19.77 -9.64 -27.23
CA LEU A 7 -19.79 -10.53 -26.06
C LEU A 7 -20.91 -11.54 -26.12
N SER A 8 -22.11 -11.14 -26.55
CA SER A 8 -23.24 -12.06 -26.73
C SER A 8 -22.92 -13.12 -27.78
N TYR A 9 -22.29 -12.74 -28.90
CA TYR A 9 -21.86 -13.68 -29.93
C TYR A 9 -20.83 -14.68 -29.37
N LEU A 10 -19.81 -14.23 -28.65
CA LEU A 10 -18.78 -15.09 -28.05
C LEU A 10 -19.40 -16.04 -27.00
N TYR A 11 -20.33 -15.54 -26.17
CA TYR A 11 -21.03 -16.36 -25.21
C TYR A 11 -21.88 -17.46 -25.87
N LEU A 12 -22.66 -17.12 -26.87
CA LEU A 12 -23.47 -18.10 -27.63
C LEU A 12 -22.59 -19.10 -28.36
N SER A 13 -21.50 -18.64 -28.98
CA SER A 13 -20.55 -19.53 -29.66
C SER A 13 -19.96 -20.56 -28.67
N TRP A 14 -19.58 -20.14 -27.46
CA TRP A 14 -19.12 -21.06 -26.43
C TRP A 14 -20.20 -22.07 -26.03
N GLN A 15 -21.43 -21.61 -25.77
CA GLN A 15 -22.54 -22.49 -25.37
C GLN A 15 -22.85 -23.58 -26.41
N VAL A 16 -22.76 -23.23 -27.69
CA VAL A 16 -23.10 -24.14 -28.80
C VAL A 16 -21.99 -25.14 -29.09
N HIS A 17 -20.72 -24.74 -28.99
CA HIS A 17 -19.60 -25.55 -29.46
C HIS A 17 -18.97 -26.39 -28.36
N ASP A 18 -18.91 -25.90 -27.15
CA ASP A 18 -18.09 -26.48 -26.10
C ASP A 18 -18.84 -26.68 -24.77
N GLY A 19 -19.52 -25.67 -24.27
CA GLY A 19 -20.26 -25.70 -23.00
C GLY A 19 -19.41 -26.07 -21.77
N VAL A 20 -18.12 -26.38 -21.96
CA VAL A 20 -17.20 -26.80 -20.91
C VAL A 20 -16.69 -25.56 -20.15
N PRO A 21 -16.79 -25.54 -18.83
CA PRO A 21 -16.21 -24.45 -18.05
C PRO A 21 -14.70 -24.32 -18.29
N SER A 22 -14.27 -23.13 -18.70
CA SER A 22 -12.87 -22.77 -18.86
C SER A 22 -12.67 -21.35 -18.34
N ARG A 23 -11.41 -20.94 -18.15
CA ARG A 23 -11.12 -19.57 -17.73
C ARG A 23 -11.64 -18.55 -18.76
N TYR A 24 -11.46 -18.83 -20.04
CA TYR A 24 -12.01 -18.02 -21.13
C TYR A 24 -13.53 -17.91 -21.04
N ALA A 25 -14.22 -19.04 -20.87
CA ALA A 25 -15.67 -19.08 -20.73
C ALA A 25 -16.15 -18.26 -19.53
N ALA A 26 -15.43 -18.33 -18.41
CA ALA A 26 -15.75 -17.55 -17.23
C ALA A 26 -15.64 -16.03 -17.49
N TYR A 27 -14.57 -15.57 -18.16
CA TYR A 27 -14.45 -14.16 -18.56
C TYR A 27 -15.56 -13.72 -19.49
N ILE A 28 -15.87 -14.48 -20.54
CA ILE A 28 -16.91 -14.09 -21.49
C ILE A 28 -18.28 -14.06 -20.82
N THR A 29 -18.57 -15.02 -19.95
CA THR A 29 -19.84 -15.04 -19.19
C THR A 29 -19.93 -13.84 -18.26
N PHE A 30 -18.87 -13.55 -17.49
CA PHE A 30 -18.81 -12.37 -16.63
C PHE A 30 -19.02 -11.08 -17.43
N MET A 31 -18.26 -10.90 -18.51
CA MET A 31 -18.36 -9.70 -19.33
C MET A 31 -19.74 -9.52 -19.98
N ASN A 32 -20.40 -10.63 -20.34
CA ASN A 32 -21.76 -10.58 -20.86
C ASN A 32 -22.76 -10.07 -19.80
N ILE A 33 -22.63 -10.54 -18.55
CA ILE A 33 -23.43 -10.06 -17.42
C ILE A 33 -23.06 -8.60 -17.09
N TRP A 34 -21.76 -8.27 -17.12
CA TRP A 34 -21.27 -6.92 -16.80
C TRP A 34 -21.80 -5.85 -17.73
N MET A 35 -22.07 -6.19 -18.98
CA MET A 35 -22.63 -5.26 -19.97
C MET A 35 -24.14 -5.04 -19.83
N TRP A 36 -24.80 -5.76 -18.92
CA TRP A 36 -26.22 -5.54 -18.66
C TRP A 36 -26.44 -4.14 -18.07
N ASP A 37 -27.33 -3.37 -18.71
CA ASP A 37 -27.79 -2.08 -18.20
C ASP A 37 -29.23 -2.22 -17.70
N GLY A 38 -29.43 -2.14 -16.38
CA GLY A 38 -30.72 -2.33 -15.73
C GLY A 38 -31.79 -1.31 -16.13
N LYS A 39 -31.41 -0.22 -16.82
CA LYS A 39 -32.35 0.81 -17.28
C LYS A 39 -33.00 0.47 -18.62
N ASP A 40 -32.24 -0.19 -19.50
CA ASP A 40 -32.66 -0.36 -20.89
C ASP A 40 -33.15 -1.79 -21.23
N MET A 41 -32.79 -2.79 -20.43
CA MET A 41 -32.99 -4.22 -20.77
C MET A 41 -34.07 -4.95 -19.97
N GLY A 42 -34.79 -4.31 -19.09
CA GLY A 42 -35.99 -4.82 -18.41
C GLY A 42 -35.86 -6.05 -17.50
N HIS A 43 -34.85 -6.90 -17.68
CA HIS A 43 -34.64 -8.10 -16.88
C HIS A 43 -33.16 -8.37 -16.62
N PHE A 44 -32.81 -8.67 -15.37
CA PHE A 44 -31.49 -9.14 -14.98
C PHE A 44 -31.12 -10.41 -15.79
N PRO A 45 -29.85 -10.60 -16.24
CA PRO A 45 -29.44 -11.74 -17.05
C PRO A 45 -29.31 -13.02 -16.22
N GLU A 46 -30.47 -13.51 -15.70
CA GLU A 46 -30.49 -14.61 -14.74
C GLU A 46 -29.87 -15.91 -15.25
N HIS A 47 -30.08 -16.25 -16.53
CA HIS A 47 -29.54 -17.48 -17.08
C HIS A 47 -28.01 -17.47 -17.06
N GLN A 48 -27.41 -16.41 -17.59
CA GLN A 48 -25.96 -16.23 -17.63
C GLN A 48 -25.38 -16.22 -16.21
N THR A 49 -26.05 -15.51 -15.29
CA THR A 49 -25.62 -15.44 -13.89
C THR A 49 -25.71 -16.80 -13.21
N LYS A 50 -26.78 -17.59 -13.42
CA LYS A 50 -26.91 -18.95 -12.89
C LYS A 50 -25.84 -19.91 -13.43
N VAL A 51 -25.43 -19.75 -14.69
CA VAL A 51 -24.29 -20.49 -15.24
C VAL A 51 -22.98 -20.05 -14.60
N PHE A 52 -22.79 -18.75 -14.46
CA PHE A 52 -21.57 -18.16 -13.93
C PHE A 52 -21.30 -18.55 -12.46
N VAL A 53 -22.30 -18.45 -11.60
CA VAL A 53 -22.14 -18.79 -10.18
C VAL A 53 -21.83 -20.28 -9.93
N LYS A 54 -22.20 -21.18 -10.84
CA LYS A 54 -21.78 -22.59 -10.75
C LYS A 54 -20.27 -22.76 -10.85
N MET A 55 -19.58 -21.83 -11.51
CA MET A 55 -18.13 -21.86 -11.65
C MET A 55 -17.40 -21.57 -10.33
N LEU A 56 -18.08 -21.02 -9.30
CA LEU A 56 -17.54 -20.88 -7.95
C LEU A 56 -17.18 -22.24 -7.30
N LYS A 57 -17.89 -23.32 -7.68
CA LYS A 57 -17.66 -24.68 -7.16
C LYS A 57 -16.63 -25.46 -7.99
N HIS A 58 -16.05 -24.87 -9.03
CA HIS A 58 -15.11 -25.56 -9.90
C HIS A 58 -13.78 -25.86 -9.20
N ASP A 59 -13.16 -27.02 -9.48
CA ASP A 59 -11.90 -27.43 -8.86
C ASP A 59 -10.69 -26.63 -9.34
N ASP A 60 -10.74 -26.10 -10.57
CA ASP A 60 -9.69 -25.22 -11.06
C ASP A 60 -9.78 -23.83 -10.44
N ARG A 61 -8.75 -23.48 -9.67
CA ARG A 61 -8.64 -22.17 -9.01
C ARG A 61 -8.65 -20.99 -9.98
N GLN A 62 -8.19 -21.16 -11.22
CA GLN A 62 -8.21 -20.09 -12.22
C GLN A 62 -9.66 -19.75 -12.64
N ILE A 63 -10.52 -20.75 -12.78
CA ILE A 63 -11.93 -20.56 -13.10
C ILE A 63 -12.64 -19.93 -11.89
N ARG A 64 -12.41 -20.47 -10.67
CA ARG A 64 -12.96 -19.86 -9.46
C ARG A 64 -12.53 -18.41 -9.25
N ALA A 65 -11.28 -18.08 -9.55
CA ALA A 65 -10.76 -16.71 -9.41
C ALA A 65 -11.55 -15.72 -10.28
N VAL A 66 -11.83 -16.07 -11.54
CA VAL A 66 -12.67 -15.24 -12.41
C VAL A 66 -14.11 -15.18 -11.86
N ALA A 67 -14.67 -16.31 -11.44
CA ALA A 67 -16.03 -16.39 -10.95
C ALA A 67 -16.23 -15.57 -9.66
N LEU A 68 -15.37 -15.74 -8.66
CA LEU A 68 -15.47 -15.03 -7.38
C LEU A 68 -15.20 -13.53 -7.56
N SER A 69 -14.17 -13.17 -8.34
CA SER A 69 -13.91 -11.76 -8.66
C SER A 69 -15.09 -11.11 -9.37
N GLY A 70 -15.67 -11.81 -10.35
CA GLY A 70 -16.83 -11.32 -11.09
C GLY A 70 -18.07 -11.17 -10.22
N VAL A 71 -18.35 -12.14 -9.34
CA VAL A 71 -19.47 -12.09 -8.38
C VAL A 71 -19.31 -10.89 -7.43
N VAL A 72 -18.13 -10.67 -6.89
CA VAL A 72 -17.84 -9.51 -6.03
C VAL A 72 -18.02 -8.19 -6.79
N LEU A 73 -17.46 -8.09 -8.00
CA LEU A 73 -17.62 -6.89 -8.82
C LEU A 73 -19.10 -6.64 -9.20
N MET A 74 -19.90 -7.68 -9.39
CA MET A 74 -21.35 -7.54 -9.61
C MET A 74 -22.06 -6.97 -8.37
N VAL A 75 -21.68 -7.39 -7.16
CA VAL A 75 -22.21 -6.79 -5.91
C VAL A 75 -21.86 -5.31 -5.84
N VAL A 76 -20.61 -4.96 -6.11
CA VAL A 76 -20.14 -3.57 -6.12
C VAL A 76 -20.90 -2.71 -7.12
N ARG A 77 -21.23 -3.27 -8.29
CA ARG A 77 -21.91 -2.52 -9.36
C ARG A 77 -23.41 -2.41 -9.20
N TYR A 78 -24.07 -3.54 -8.91
CA TYR A 78 -25.50 -3.65 -9.01
C TYR A 78 -26.22 -3.50 -7.66
N GLY A 79 -25.55 -3.81 -6.54
CA GLY A 79 -26.10 -3.62 -5.20
C GLY A 79 -27.53 -4.15 -5.06
N ASP A 80 -28.47 -3.25 -4.81
CA ASP A 80 -29.90 -3.56 -4.60
C ASP A 80 -30.64 -4.04 -5.87
N LEU A 81 -30.02 -3.94 -7.04
CA LEU A 81 -30.59 -4.48 -8.29
C LEU A 81 -30.35 -5.99 -8.45
N LEU A 82 -29.55 -6.58 -7.58
CA LEU A 82 -29.31 -8.03 -7.60
C LEU A 82 -30.55 -8.80 -7.14
N PRO A 83 -30.90 -9.91 -7.82
CA PRO A 83 -32.06 -10.67 -7.43
C PRO A 83 -31.88 -11.38 -6.07
N ASP A 84 -32.95 -11.52 -5.30
CA ASP A 84 -32.95 -12.11 -3.96
C ASP A 84 -32.25 -13.46 -3.87
N TRP A 85 -32.42 -14.29 -4.92
CA TRP A 85 -31.79 -15.61 -4.94
C TRP A 85 -30.26 -15.49 -4.95
N PHE A 86 -29.71 -14.48 -5.66
CA PHE A 86 -28.28 -14.24 -5.73
C PHE A 86 -27.75 -13.74 -4.38
N VAL A 87 -28.45 -12.79 -3.75
CA VAL A 87 -28.09 -12.27 -2.43
C VAL A 87 -28.10 -13.38 -1.38
N ARG A 88 -29.14 -14.22 -1.36
CA ARG A 88 -29.23 -15.36 -0.42
C ARG A 88 -28.14 -16.41 -0.64
N SER A 89 -27.63 -16.55 -1.85
CA SER A 89 -26.57 -17.52 -2.16
C SER A 89 -25.26 -17.23 -1.43
N PHE A 90 -25.02 -16.00 -0.96
CA PHE A 90 -23.82 -15.71 -0.15
C PHE A 90 -23.78 -16.49 1.16
N ASN A 91 -24.90 -16.79 1.78
CA ASN A 91 -24.96 -17.65 2.96
C ASN A 91 -24.55 -19.09 2.62
N GLU A 92 -24.94 -19.61 1.46
CA GLU A 92 -24.51 -20.93 0.99
C GLU A 92 -23.00 -20.92 0.62
N TRP A 93 -22.55 -19.90 -0.11
CA TRP A 93 -21.14 -19.79 -0.51
C TRP A 93 -20.21 -19.58 0.67
N SER A 94 -20.67 -18.97 1.76
CA SER A 94 -19.89 -18.81 2.98
C SER A 94 -19.64 -20.13 3.73
N GLU A 95 -20.31 -21.21 3.39
CA GLU A 95 -20.03 -22.55 3.91
C GLU A 95 -18.82 -23.20 3.21
N ASP A 96 -18.46 -22.77 2.00
CA ASP A 96 -17.26 -23.24 1.30
C ASP A 96 -16.01 -22.51 1.84
N GLU A 97 -15.18 -23.25 2.58
CA GLU A 97 -13.95 -22.74 3.20
C GLU A 97 -13.00 -22.13 2.16
N ARG A 98 -12.90 -22.74 0.97
CA ARG A 98 -12.05 -22.24 -0.12
C ARG A 98 -12.46 -20.82 -0.56
N LEU A 99 -13.77 -20.57 -0.69
CA LEU A 99 -14.27 -19.26 -1.09
C LEU A 99 -14.06 -18.21 0.01
N ARG A 100 -14.17 -18.60 1.29
CA ARG A 100 -13.89 -17.73 2.44
C ARG A 100 -12.41 -17.35 2.56
N GLU A 101 -11.52 -18.25 2.19
CA GLU A 101 -10.09 -17.94 2.13
C GLU A 101 -9.75 -17.09 0.90
N GLU A 102 -10.35 -17.43 -0.24
CA GLU A 102 -10.08 -16.77 -1.51
C GLU A 102 -10.67 -15.34 -1.61
N ILE A 103 -11.67 -14.97 -0.77
CA ILE A 103 -12.23 -13.60 -0.77
C ILE A 103 -11.19 -12.54 -0.39
N PHE A 104 -10.20 -12.89 0.44
CA PHE A 104 -9.09 -11.99 0.77
C PHE A 104 -8.22 -11.69 -0.45
N GLU A 105 -7.97 -12.68 -1.33
CA GLU A 105 -7.25 -12.46 -2.57
C GLU A 105 -7.99 -11.48 -3.49
N VAL A 106 -9.33 -11.53 -3.50
CA VAL A 106 -10.16 -10.55 -4.24
C VAL A 106 -9.94 -9.14 -3.68
N GLN A 107 -10.04 -8.96 -2.35
CA GLN A 107 -9.79 -7.66 -1.70
C GLN A 107 -8.39 -7.14 -2.00
N LYS A 108 -7.38 -8.00 -1.86
CA LYS A 108 -5.96 -7.66 -2.11
C LYS A 108 -5.73 -7.18 -3.52
N HIS A 109 -6.18 -7.94 -4.52
CA HIS A 109 -5.89 -7.62 -5.91
C HIS A 109 -6.79 -6.51 -6.48
N LEU A 110 -8.00 -6.34 -5.96
CA LEU A 110 -8.83 -5.19 -6.27
C LEU A 110 -8.15 -3.89 -5.78
N LEU A 111 -7.70 -3.87 -4.52
CA LEU A 111 -6.99 -2.73 -3.95
C LEU A 111 -5.72 -2.41 -4.74
N ASN A 112 -4.89 -3.43 -5.03
CA ASN A 112 -3.65 -3.28 -5.79
C ASN A 112 -3.90 -2.74 -7.21
N SER A 113 -4.99 -3.15 -7.85
CA SER A 113 -5.36 -2.64 -9.17
C SER A 113 -5.77 -1.15 -9.11
N ILE A 114 -6.55 -0.76 -8.10
CA ILE A 114 -7.00 0.64 -7.93
C ILE A 114 -5.83 1.56 -7.55
N THR A 115 -4.93 1.10 -6.69
CA THR A 115 -3.77 1.88 -6.23
C THR A 115 -2.57 1.79 -7.17
N GLY A 116 -2.53 0.78 -8.04
CA GLY A 116 -1.36 0.40 -8.84
C GLY A 116 -0.77 1.52 -9.68
N LEU A 117 -1.59 2.31 -10.37
CA LEU A 117 -1.11 3.44 -11.18
C LEU A 117 -0.46 4.54 -10.32
N LYS A 118 -1.02 4.83 -9.14
CA LYS A 118 -0.44 5.80 -8.19
C LYS A 118 0.86 5.26 -7.60
N MET A 119 0.87 3.98 -7.24
CA MET A 119 2.04 3.31 -6.71
C MET A 119 3.18 3.22 -7.74
N GLN A 120 2.86 3.00 -9.01
CA GLN A 120 3.86 2.96 -10.08
C GLN A 120 4.54 4.33 -10.27
N LYS A 121 3.77 5.42 -10.23
CA LYS A 121 4.33 6.77 -10.27
C LYS A 121 5.24 7.03 -9.06
N LYS A 122 4.77 6.73 -7.87
CA LYS A 122 5.56 6.85 -6.63
C LYS A 122 6.81 5.98 -6.66
N LEU A 123 6.73 4.78 -7.20
CA LEU A 123 7.86 3.88 -7.36
C LEU A 123 8.92 4.49 -8.30
N HIS A 124 8.49 5.07 -9.42
CA HIS A 124 9.40 5.73 -10.36
C HIS A 124 10.09 6.94 -9.71
N ASP A 125 9.32 7.88 -9.17
CA ASP A 125 9.80 9.16 -8.67
C ASP A 125 10.62 9.03 -7.37
N GLU A 126 10.25 8.12 -6.47
CA GLU A 126 10.87 8.01 -5.15
C GLU A 126 11.86 6.84 -5.01
N PHE A 127 11.70 5.78 -5.80
CA PHE A 127 12.48 4.56 -5.64
C PHE A 127 13.55 4.42 -6.72
N PHE A 128 13.18 4.45 -8.00
CA PHE A 128 14.15 4.30 -9.07
C PHE A 128 15.12 5.48 -9.15
N ASP A 129 14.63 6.71 -8.95
CA ASP A 129 15.47 7.90 -8.92
C ASP A 129 16.47 7.86 -7.75
N LYS A 130 16.01 7.42 -6.56
CA LYS A 130 16.92 7.26 -5.40
C LYS A 130 17.93 6.15 -5.63
N MET A 131 17.50 5.03 -6.21
CA MET A 131 18.40 3.92 -6.54
C MET A 131 19.45 4.33 -7.57
N GLN A 132 19.08 5.08 -8.60
CA GLN A 132 20.03 5.60 -9.58
C GLN A 132 21.04 6.58 -8.97
N LYS A 133 20.57 7.50 -8.13
CA LYS A 133 21.46 8.44 -7.41
C LYS A 133 22.44 7.69 -6.51
N GLU A 134 21.99 6.69 -5.77
CA GLU A 134 22.85 5.87 -4.92
C GLU A 134 23.87 5.07 -5.74
N GLN A 135 23.45 4.49 -6.87
CA GLN A 135 24.37 3.82 -7.79
C GLN A 135 25.44 4.78 -8.34
N GLN A 136 25.06 6.02 -8.64
CA GLN A 136 26.03 7.02 -9.10
C GLN A 136 27.01 7.38 -8.00
N ILE A 137 26.52 7.61 -6.76
CA ILE A 137 27.39 7.88 -5.59
C ILE A 137 28.38 6.74 -5.35
N ILE A 138 27.95 5.48 -5.46
CA ILE A 138 28.82 4.31 -5.31
C ILE A 138 29.87 4.28 -6.41
N ARG A 139 29.49 4.55 -7.67
CA ARG A 139 30.44 4.62 -8.80
C ARG A 139 31.48 5.71 -8.61
N ASP A 140 31.03 6.90 -8.17
CA ASP A 140 31.92 8.04 -7.95
C ASP A 140 32.91 7.74 -6.82
N LYS A 141 32.47 7.15 -5.71
CA LYS A 141 33.33 6.70 -4.61
C LYS A 141 34.33 5.64 -5.05
N LEU A 142 33.90 4.63 -5.83
CA LEU A 142 34.79 3.61 -6.38
C LEU A 142 35.85 4.20 -7.34
N GLY A 143 35.49 5.28 -8.06
CA GLY A 143 36.40 6.00 -8.92
C GLY A 143 37.46 6.85 -8.17
N MET A 144 37.18 7.24 -6.91
CA MET A 144 38.06 8.03 -6.05
C MET A 144 38.90 7.20 -5.09
N ALA A 145 38.57 5.92 -4.91
CA ALA A 145 39.25 5.02 -3.97
C ALA A 145 40.73 4.80 -4.39
N GLU A 146 41.64 5.01 -3.44
CA GLU A 146 43.09 4.99 -3.68
C GLU A 146 43.69 3.57 -3.63
N ASP A 147 43.08 2.65 -2.84
CA ASP A 147 43.56 1.28 -2.70
C ASP A 147 42.44 0.23 -2.94
N GLU A 148 42.83 -1.04 -2.94
CA GLU A 148 41.94 -2.18 -3.24
C GLU A 148 41.08 -2.54 -2.05
N ASP A 149 41.54 -2.31 -0.83
CA ASP A 149 40.77 -2.58 0.39
C ASP A 149 39.63 -1.58 0.54
N GLU A 150 39.88 -0.30 0.29
CA GLU A 150 38.86 0.75 0.26
C GLU A 150 37.80 0.49 -0.84
N ARG A 151 38.25 0.03 -2.02
CA ARG A 151 37.32 -0.38 -3.10
C ARG A 151 36.43 -1.55 -2.70
N MET A 152 36.99 -2.53 -2.01
CA MET A 152 36.21 -3.66 -1.51
C MET A 152 35.17 -3.24 -0.47
N GLU A 153 35.53 -2.36 0.45
CA GLU A 153 34.60 -1.85 1.47
C GLU A 153 33.45 -1.06 0.86
N ILE A 154 33.75 -0.14 -0.08
CA ILE A 154 32.73 0.64 -0.82
C ILE A 154 31.82 -0.28 -1.63
N ALA A 155 32.38 -1.30 -2.29
CA ALA A 155 31.60 -2.27 -3.05
C ALA A 155 30.68 -3.11 -2.16
N GLU A 156 31.15 -3.53 -0.97
CA GLU A 156 30.36 -4.28 -0.02
C GLU A 156 29.22 -3.46 0.58
N GLU A 157 29.49 -2.20 0.98
CA GLU A 157 28.46 -1.27 1.45
C GLU A 157 27.42 -0.99 0.33
N GLY A 158 27.90 -0.75 -0.89
CA GLY A 158 27.06 -0.55 -2.07
C GLY A 158 26.16 -1.74 -2.35
N ASN A 159 26.71 -2.96 -2.29
CA ASN A 159 25.93 -4.19 -2.46
C ASN A 159 24.88 -4.36 -1.36
N LYS A 160 25.19 -4.09 -0.09
CA LYS A 160 24.21 -4.13 1.00
C LYS A 160 23.04 -3.18 0.75
N LYS A 161 23.34 -1.95 0.32
CA LYS A 161 22.31 -0.95 -0.03
C LYS A 161 21.46 -1.43 -1.22
N MET A 162 22.09 -1.86 -2.32
CA MET A 162 21.38 -2.37 -3.49
C MET A 162 20.48 -3.57 -3.14
N MET A 163 20.98 -4.51 -2.37
CA MET A 163 20.18 -5.65 -1.91
C MET A 163 18.99 -5.24 -1.04
N SER A 164 19.08 -4.14 -0.29
CA SER A 164 17.94 -3.60 0.46
C SER A 164 16.84 -3.08 -0.48
N TYR A 165 17.23 -2.39 -1.56
CA TYR A 165 16.29 -1.95 -2.60
C TYR A 165 15.62 -3.13 -3.30
N VAL A 166 16.41 -4.14 -3.70
CA VAL A 166 15.87 -5.36 -4.36
C VAL A 166 14.88 -6.09 -3.43
N ARG A 167 15.20 -6.23 -2.13
CA ARG A 167 14.28 -6.85 -1.16
C ARG A 167 12.98 -6.06 -1.04
N LYS A 168 13.06 -4.74 -0.96
CA LYS A 168 11.88 -3.87 -0.88
C LYS A 168 11.02 -4.00 -2.14
N LEU A 169 11.64 -4.00 -3.31
CA LEU A 169 10.94 -4.19 -4.59
C LEU A 169 10.26 -5.54 -4.67
N ASN A 170 10.98 -6.61 -4.31
CA ASN A 170 10.43 -7.97 -4.27
C ASN A 170 9.23 -8.07 -3.29
N GLY A 171 9.31 -7.42 -2.14
CA GLY A 171 8.18 -7.34 -1.22
C GLY A 171 6.96 -6.67 -1.85
N MET A 172 7.14 -5.55 -2.55
CA MET A 172 6.05 -4.85 -3.24
C MET A 172 5.43 -5.71 -4.35
N VAL A 173 6.24 -6.45 -5.09
CA VAL A 173 5.77 -7.39 -6.13
C VAL A 173 5.00 -8.56 -5.51
N GLN A 174 5.48 -9.11 -4.40
CA GLN A 174 4.78 -10.16 -3.65
C GLN A 174 3.45 -9.67 -3.08
N ASP A 175 3.39 -8.43 -2.65
CA ASP A 175 2.15 -7.77 -2.22
C ASP A 175 1.20 -7.45 -3.39
N GLY A 176 1.62 -7.71 -4.63
CA GLY A 176 0.79 -7.65 -5.83
C GLY A 176 0.96 -6.40 -6.70
N LEU A 177 2.03 -5.62 -6.49
CA LEU A 177 2.35 -4.50 -7.39
C LEU A 177 2.53 -5.00 -8.83
N ASP A 178 1.82 -4.38 -9.77
CA ASP A 178 1.92 -4.68 -11.18
C ASP A 178 3.02 -3.85 -11.87
N MET A 179 4.21 -4.44 -11.99
CA MET A 179 5.37 -3.81 -12.61
C MET A 179 5.23 -3.60 -14.12
N ASN A 180 4.36 -4.37 -14.78
CA ASN A 180 4.29 -4.41 -16.23
C ASN A 180 3.22 -3.52 -16.84
N ILE A 181 2.40 -2.88 -16.01
CA ILE A 181 1.27 -2.07 -16.48
C ILE A 181 1.69 -0.94 -17.43
N GLY A 182 2.82 -0.27 -17.18
CA GLY A 182 3.36 0.79 -18.03
C GLY A 182 3.87 0.25 -19.38
N THR A 183 4.56 -0.88 -19.36
CA THR A 183 5.02 -1.58 -20.57
C THR A 183 3.83 -2.02 -21.40
N PHE A 184 2.84 -2.65 -20.78
CA PHE A 184 1.60 -3.06 -21.46
C PHE A 184 0.89 -1.85 -22.10
N ALA A 185 0.75 -0.76 -21.35
CA ALA A 185 0.08 0.47 -21.82
C ALA A 185 0.75 1.03 -23.09
N SER A 186 2.06 0.89 -23.25
CA SER A 186 2.79 1.28 -24.46
C SER A 186 2.59 0.32 -25.64
N LEU A 187 2.28 -0.95 -25.37
CA LEU A 187 2.14 -2.02 -26.37
C LEU A 187 0.68 -2.34 -26.74
N ARG A 188 -0.30 -1.71 -26.07
CA ARG A 188 -1.73 -1.97 -26.29
C ARG A 188 -2.23 -1.73 -27.70
N GLY A 189 -1.49 -0.99 -28.53
CA GLY A 189 -1.84 -0.68 -29.93
C GLY A 189 -1.54 -1.80 -30.94
N LEU A 190 -0.98 -2.94 -30.50
CA LEU A 190 -0.69 -4.08 -31.35
C LEU A 190 -1.98 -4.66 -31.96
N GLU A 191 -1.88 -5.20 -33.20
CA GLU A 191 -3.01 -5.82 -33.92
C GLU A 191 -3.73 -6.89 -33.09
N PHE A 192 -2.98 -7.68 -32.32
CA PHE A 192 -3.53 -8.70 -31.42
C PHE A 192 -4.64 -8.16 -30.53
N PHE A 193 -4.47 -6.98 -29.94
CA PHE A 193 -5.41 -6.37 -29.01
C PHE A 193 -6.60 -5.64 -29.66
N LYS A 194 -6.68 -5.63 -30.98
CA LYS A 194 -7.85 -5.14 -31.71
C LYS A 194 -9.00 -6.14 -31.75
N GLU A 195 -8.76 -7.42 -31.46
CA GLU A 195 -9.78 -8.45 -31.38
C GLU A 195 -10.19 -8.74 -29.94
N LEU A 196 -11.50 -8.65 -29.66
CA LEU A 196 -12.05 -8.83 -28.31
C LEU A 196 -11.69 -10.18 -27.69
N LYS A 197 -11.76 -11.27 -28.46
CA LYS A 197 -11.47 -12.64 -27.99
C LYS A 197 -10.07 -12.76 -27.41
N ASN A 198 -9.10 -12.01 -27.96
CA ASN A 198 -7.68 -12.10 -27.58
C ASN A 198 -7.39 -11.50 -26.19
N TRP A 199 -8.32 -10.74 -25.61
CA TRP A 199 -8.15 -10.17 -24.27
C TRP A 199 -8.30 -11.18 -23.13
N PHE A 200 -8.86 -12.37 -23.43
CA PHE A 200 -9.20 -13.36 -22.40
C PHE A 200 -8.60 -14.74 -22.66
N VAL A 201 -7.88 -14.93 -23.76
CA VAL A 201 -7.25 -16.21 -24.10
C VAL A 201 -6.01 -16.47 -23.24
N ASP A 202 -5.76 -17.75 -22.97
CA ASP A 202 -4.52 -18.19 -22.34
C ASP A 202 -3.34 -17.98 -23.30
N PHE A 203 -2.17 -17.68 -22.74
CA PHE A 203 -0.96 -17.59 -23.57
C PHE A 203 -0.64 -18.96 -24.16
N ASP A 204 -0.65 -19.01 -25.47
CA ASP A 204 -0.29 -20.18 -26.28
C ASP A 204 0.73 -19.77 -27.33
N ILE A 205 1.91 -20.37 -27.28
CA ILE A 205 2.98 -20.11 -28.24
C ILE A 205 2.62 -20.60 -29.66
N GLU A 206 1.63 -21.49 -29.77
CA GLU A 206 1.09 -21.97 -31.07
C GLU A 206 -0.02 -21.04 -31.61
N HIS A 207 -0.35 -19.97 -30.87
CA HIS A 207 -1.34 -19.00 -31.31
C HIS A 207 -0.98 -18.46 -32.71
N PRO A 208 -1.94 -18.30 -33.66
CA PRO A 208 -1.68 -17.86 -35.03
C PRO A 208 -0.79 -16.62 -35.15
N MET A 209 -0.95 -15.66 -34.26
CA MET A 209 -0.13 -14.45 -34.20
C MET A 209 1.36 -14.72 -33.96
N LEU A 210 1.69 -15.79 -33.22
CA LEU A 210 3.07 -16.16 -32.89
C LEU A 210 3.64 -17.25 -33.83
N ARG A 211 2.79 -17.84 -34.67
CA ARG A 211 3.16 -18.96 -35.55
C ARG A 211 4.25 -18.58 -36.54
N ASP A 212 4.21 -17.37 -37.08
CA ASP A 212 5.09 -16.90 -38.14
C ASP A 212 6.42 -16.32 -37.62
N MET A 213 6.70 -16.45 -36.32
CA MET A 213 7.92 -15.90 -35.70
C MET A 213 9.21 -16.71 -36.00
N GLY A 214 9.13 -17.90 -36.62
CA GLY A 214 10.29 -18.72 -36.91
C GLY A 214 11.11 -19.10 -35.67
N ASP A 215 12.44 -18.93 -35.73
CA ASP A 215 13.34 -19.22 -34.59
C ASP A 215 13.06 -18.35 -33.35
N LYS A 216 12.44 -17.17 -33.52
CA LYS A 216 12.06 -16.25 -32.46
C LYS A 216 10.98 -16.84 -31.57
N LYS A 217 10.16 -17.76 -32.09
CA LYS A 217 9.15 -18.50 -31.33
C LYS A 217 9.79 -19.28 -30.17
N LYS A 218 10.94 -19.91 -30.40
CA LYS A 218 11.69 -20.61 -29.35
C LYS A 218 12.14 -19.64 -28.27
N LEU A 219 12.66 -18.48 -28.66
CA LEU A 219 13.09 -17.43 -27.72
C LEU A 219 11.91 -16.88 -26.95
N ALA A 220 10.79 -16.57 -27.58
CA ALA A 220 9.58 -16.09 -26.90
C ALA A 220 9.02 -17.13 -25.91
N SER A 221 9.03 -18.42 -26.30
CA SER A 221 8.63 -19.51 -25.42
C SER A 221 9.55 -19.62 -24.20
N ALA A 222 10.85 -19.52 -24.41
CA ALA A 222 11.85 -19.61 -23.36
C ALA A 222 11.77 -18.43 -22.38
N LEU A 223 11.59 -17.20 -22.87
CA LEU A 223 11.54 -16.00 -22.05
C LEU A 223 10.18 -15.82 -21.34
N PHE A 224 9.08 -16.08 -22.02
CA PHE A 224 7.76 -15.71 -21.53
C PHE A 224 6.86 -16.88 -21.16
N GLY A 225 7.13 -18.08 -21.69
CA GLY A 225 6.35 -19.28 -21.37
C GLY A 225 6.33 -19.58 -19.86
N HIS A 226 7.44 -19.30 -19.16
CA HIS A 226 7.64 -19.56 -17.73
C HIS A 226 7.65 -18.32 -16.87
N ALA A 227 7.56 -17.13 -17.47
CA ALA A 227 7.57 -15.89 -16.72
C ALA A 227 6.30 -15.73 -15.86
N GLU A 228 6.47 -15.20 -14.64
CA GLU A 228 5.37 -14.86 -13.74
C GLU A 228 4.63 -13.61 -14.21
N LEU A 229 4.05 -13.69 -15.39
CA LEU A 229 3.34 -12.62 -16.08
C LEU A 229 1.91 -13.05 -16.41
N CYS A 230 0.98 -12.10 -16.44
CA CYS A 230 -0.34 -12.39 -17.00
C CYS A 230 -0.26 -12.64 -18.52
N ASP A 231 -1.24 -13.35 -19.06
CA ASP A 231 -1.18 -13.79 -20.46
C ASP A 231 -1.14 -12.62 -21.44
N LEU A 232 -1.81 -11.51 -21.16
CA LEU A 232 -1.76 -10.30 -21.99
C LEU A 232 -0.35 -9.71 -22.07
N ASP A 233 0.38 -9.69 -20.95
CA ASP A 233 1.78 -9.23 -20.94
C ASP A 233 2.68 -10.16 -21.75
N LYS A 234 2.45 -11.48 -21.66
CA LYS A 234 3.20 -12.47 -22.45
C LYS A 234 3.00 -12.25 -23.94
N TYR A 235 1.77 -12.02 -24.40
CA TYR A 235 1.50 -11.70 -25.80
C TYR A 235 2.13 -10.37 -26.23
N ALA A 236 2.01 -9.32 -25.40
CA ALA A 236 2.60 -8.03 -25.69
C ALA A 236 4.13 -8.10 -25.84
N LEU A 237 4.80 -8.78 -24.89
CA LEU A 237 6.26 -8.93 -24.91
C LEU A 237 6.75 -9.86 -26.01
N ALA A 238 6.03 -10.95 -26.29
CA ALA A 238 6.36 -11.84 -27.41
C ALA A 238 6.36 -11.09 -28.74
N SER A 239 5.45 -10.12 -28.92
CA SER A 239 5.37 -9.31 -30.15
C SER A 239 6.58 -8.39 -30.38
N ILE A 240 7.36 -8.12 -29.36
CA ILE A 240 8.55 -7.25 -29.42
C ILE A 240 9.84 -8.00 -29.08
N VAL A 241 9.82 -9.32 -29.12
CA VAL A 241 10.95 -10.18 -28.74
C VAL A 241 12.25 -9.82 -29.48
N ASP A 242 12.16 -9.35 -30.72
CA ASP A 242 13.33 -8.90 -31.50
C ASP A 242 14.04 -7.71 -30.85
N LYS A 243 13.27 -6.76 -30.36
CA LYS A 243 13.81 -5.57 -29.69
C LYS A 243 14.44 -5.93 -28.35
N ILE A 244 13.86 -6.91 -27.65
CA ILE A 244 14.38 -7.40 -26.39
C ILE A 244 15.69 -8.19 -26.60
N ALA A 245 15.73 -9.04 -27.61
CA ALA A 245 16.90 -9.87 -27.92
C ALA A 245 18.12 -9.06 -28.43
N SER A 246 17.87 -7.92 -29.07
CA SER A 246 18.94 -7.03 -29.57
C SER A 246 19.49 -6.09 -28.48
N ALA A 247 18.83 -5.96 -27.32
CA ALA A 247 19.39 -5.25 -26.18
C ALA A 247 20.52 -6.08 -25.57
N ASP A 248 21.75 -5.59 -25.66
CA ASP A 248 23.01 -6.29 -25.32
C ASP A 248 23.09 -7.00 -23.96
N ALA A 249 22.19 -6.68 -23.03
CA ALA A 249 22.19 -7.23 -21.68
C ALA A 249 21.50 -8.62 -21.56
N VAL A 250 20.56 -8.97 -22.44
CA VAL A 250 19.75 -10.20 -22.33
C VAL A 250 20.26 -11.30 -23.25
N GLY A 251 20.78 -10.95 -24.43
CA GLY A 251 21.23 -11.92 -25.42
C GLY A 251 22.50 -12.72 -25.06
N LYS A 252 23.29 -12.25 -24.10
CA LYS A 252 24.57 -12.89 -23.70
C LYS A 252 24.46 -13.78 -22.45
N GLN A 253 23.34 -13.78 -21.73
CA GLN A 253 23.24 -14.48 -20.44
C GLN A 253 22.42 -15.77 -20.44
N ILE A 254 21.78 -16.15 -21.54
CA ILE A 254 20.98 -17.38 -21.59
C ILE A 254 21.55 -18.30 -22.67
N PRO A 255 22.40 -19.29 -22.32
CA PRO A 255 22.78 -20.34 -23.24
C PRO A 255 21.54 -21.13 -23.65
N LEU A 256 21.17 -21.10 -24.91
CA LEU A 256 20.00 -21.81 -25.46
C LEU A 256 20.06 -23.34 -25.23
N ASP A 257 21.25 -23.90 -25.15
CA ASP A 257 21.55 -25.30 -24.87
C ASP A 257 21.24 -25.72 -23.41
N VAL A 258 21.30 -24.80 -22.42
CA VAL A 258 20.91 -25.08 -21.03
C VAL A 258 19.39 -25.21 -20.90
N MET A 259 18.62 -24.56 -21.77
CA MET A 259 17.15 -24.59 -21.75
C MET A 259 16.55 -25.86 -22.42
N GLU A 260 17.26 -26.49 -23.35
CA GLU A 260 16.79 -27.73 -23.99
C GLU A 260 16.80 -28.94 -23.02
N ASN A 261 17.56 -28.88 -21.93
CA ASN A 261 17.72 -29.99 -20.98
C ASN A 261 16.74 -29.98 -19.80
N ILE A 262 15.89 -28.96 -19.66
CA ILE A 262 14.82 -28.97 -18.67
C ILE A 262 13.63 -29.74 -19.26
N SER A 263 13.27 -30.88 -18.68
CA SER A 263 12.16 -31.70 -19.21
C SER A 263 10.89 -30.88 -19.35
N LYS A 264 10.24 -30.96 -20.51
CA LYS A 264 8.97 -30.25 -20.82
C LYS A 264 7.90 -30.49 -19.77
N GLU A 265 7.90 -31.65 -19.13
CA GLU A 265 6.96 -32.01 -18.04
C GLU A 265 7.21 -31.24 -16.73
N ARG A 266 8.48 -31.02 -16.33
CA ARG A 266 8.83 -30.21 -15.17
C ARG A 266 8.43 -28.75 -15.36
N ILE A 267 8.63 -28.23 -16.56
CA ILE A 267 8.27 -26.88 -16.96
C ILE A 267 6.74 -26.72 -16.90
N ALA A 268 5.98 -27.63 -17.53
CA ALA A 268 4.52 -27.60 -17.53
C ALA A 268 3.94 -27.66 -16.11
N GLY A 269 4.50 -28.52 -15.24
CA GLY A 269 4.09 -28.63 -13.86
C GLY A 269 4.38 -27.35 -13.04
N HIS A 270 5.49 -26.67 -13.30
CA HIS A 270 5.82 -25.40 -12.65
C HIS A 270 4.85 -24.28 -13.10
N VAL A 271 4.62 -24.14 -14.39
CA VAL A 271 3.68 -23.15 -14.96
C VAL A 271 2.27 -23.34 -14.44
N LEU A 272 1.77 -24.58 -14.37
CA LEU A 272 0.44 -24.85 -13.82
C LEU A 272 0.34 -24.48 -12.33
N ARG A 273 1.37 -24.78 -11.54
CA ARG A 273 1.43 -24.44 -10.13
C ARG A 273 1.47 -22.93 -9.94
N GLU A 274 2.30 -22.23 -10.67
CA GLU A 274 2.46 -20.79 -10.65
C GLU A 274 1.13 -20.10 -11.06
N ARG A 275 0.50 -20.52 -12.13
CA ARG A 275 -0.80 -20.03 -12.58
C ARG A 275 -1.89 -20.20 -11.52
N ARG A 276 -1.91 -21.35 -10.82
CA ARG A 276 -2.85 -21.61 -9.74
C ARG A 276 -2.58 -20.70 -8.54
N GLN A 277 -1.31 -20.51 -8.16
CA GLN A 277 -0.94 -19.63 -7.05
C GLN A 277 -1.31 -18.18 -7.32
N ASN A 278 -1.10 -17.70 -8.54
CA ASN A 278 -1.33 -16.31 -8.95
C ASN A 278 -2.68 -16.07 -9.65
N ALA A 279 -3.64 -16.99 -9.53
CA ALA A 279 -4.89 -16.95 -10.29
C ALA A 279 -5.66 -15.62 -10.12
N TYR A 280 -5.80 -15.13 -8.88
CA TYR A 280 -6.46 -13.85 -8.59
C TYR A 280 -5.67 -12.65 -9.11
N ARG A 281 -4.35 -12.65 -8.92
CA ARG A 281 -3.47 -11.62 -9.47
C ARG A 281 -3.66 -11.47 -10.98
N TYR A 282 -3.58 -12.57 -11.71
CA TYR A 282 -3.74 -12.53 -13.18
C TYR A 282 -5.15 -12.19 -13.62
N THR A 283 -6.17 -12.61 -12.87
CA THR A 283 -7.55 -12.22 -13.13
C THR A 283 -7.71 -10.70 -13.04
N PHE A 284 -7.25 -10.09 -11.95
CA PHE A 284 -7.36 -8.64 -11.78
C PHE A 284 -6.49 -7.86 -12.75
N GLN A 285 -5.28 -8.34 -13.07
CA GLN A 285 -4.43 -7.74 -14.10
C GLN A 285 -5.09 -7.78 -15.48
N THR A 286 -5.71 -8.90 -15.86
CA THR A 286 -6.43 -9.04 -17.13
C THR A 286 -7.62 -8.08 -17.19
N LEU A 287 -8.47 -8.09 -16.16
CA LEU A 287 -9.63 -7.19 -16.09
C LEU A 287 -9.22 -5.73 -16.07
N PHE A 288 -8.19 -5.37 -15.27
CA PHE A 288 -7.68 -3.99 -15.23
C PHE A 288 -7.21 -3.52 -16.60
N ARG A 289 -6.41 -4.32 -17.29
CA ARG A 289 -5.94 -4.00 -18.65
C ARG A 289 -7.09 -3.84 -19.61
N PHE A 290 -8.06 -4.73 -19.56
CA PHE A 290 -9.25 -4.65 -20.42
C PHE A 290 -10.03 -3.35 -20.18
N PHE A 291 -10.40 -3.05 -18.94
CA PHE A 291 -11.23 -1.88 -18.61
C PHE A 291 -10.52 -0.54 -18.77
N HIS A 292 -9.19 -0.52 -18.80
CA HIS A 292 -8.42 0.73 -18.96
C HIS A 292 -7.84 0.93 -20.35
N PHE A 293 -7.50 -0.14 -21.06
CA PHE A 293 -6.68 -0.04 -22.25
C PHE A 293 -7.31 -0.65 -23.51
N SER A 294 -8.42 -1.37 -23.39
CA SER A 294 -9.07 -1.95 -24.58
C SER A 294 -9.73 -0.87 -25.45
N PRO A 295 -9.91 -1.13 -26.75
CA PRO A 295 -10.65 -0.27 -27.63
C PRO A 295 -12.12 -0.06 -27.23
N TRP A 296 -12.62 -0.86 -26.30
CA TRP A 296 -14.00 -0.81 -25.79
C TRP A 296 -14.10 -0.26 -24.36
N SER A 297 -13.01 0.25 -23.80
CA SER A 297 -12.99 0.77 -22.41
C SER A 297 -14.05 1.87 -22.16
N ASP A 298 -14.33 2.69 -23.17
CA ASP A 298 -15.35 3.76 -23.10
C ASP A 298 -16.79 3.25 -23.23
N GLN A 299 -17.00 2.00 -23.62
CA GLN A 299 -18.31 1.39 -23.79
C GLN A 299 -18.79 0.65 -22.53
N THR A 300 -18.03 0.68 -21.45
CA THR A 300 -18.36 -0.06 -20.23
C THR A 300 -18.03 0.73 -18.97
N VAL A 301 -18.75 0.44 -17.90
CA VAL A 301 -18.42 0.97 -16.57
C VAL A 301 -17.14 0.30 -16.08
N ASN A 302 -16.16 1.09 -15.66
CA ASN A 302 -14.89 0.57 -15.17
C ASN A 302 -15.00 0.22 -13.68
N PRO A 303 -14.87 -1.06 -13.28
CA PRO A 303 -15.00 -1.49 -11.89
C PRO A 303 -13.91 -0.90 -10.97
N PHE A 304 -12.76 -0.56 -11.52
CA PHE A 304 -11.62 -0.03 -10.76
C PHE A 304 -11.75 1.47 -10.41
N ARG A 305 -12.87 2.10 -10.80
CA ARG A 305 -13.25 3.46 -10.37
C ARG A 305 -14.24 3.43 -9.20
N MET A 306 -14.63 2.25 -8.74
CA MET A 306 -15.51 2.04 -7.59
C MET A 306 -14.68 1.97 -6.31
N GLY A 307 -15.35 1.94 -5.14
CA GLY A 307 -14.66 1.84 -3.86
C GLY A 307 -13.91 0.50 -3.70
N PRO A 308 -12.70 0.51 -3.10
CA PRO A 308 -11.88 -0.68 -2.99
C PRO A 308 -12.22 -1.59 -1.81
N PHE A 309 -13.16 -1.21 -0.94
CA PHE A 309 -13.39 -1.90 0.33
C PHE A 309 -14.61 -2.82 0.24
N LEU A 310 -14.39 -4.13 0.29
CA LEU A 310 -15.47 -5.12 0.22
C LEU A 310 -16.42 -5.03 1.40
N THR A 311 -15.97 -4.58 2.54
CA THR A 311 -16.78 -4.45 3.76
C THR A 311 -17.80 -3.31 3.70
N ASP A 312 -17.74 -2.44 2.72
CA ASP A 312 -18.78 -1.43 2.48
C ASP A 312 -20.06 -2.06 1.92
N TYR A 313 -20.00 -3.34 1.52
CA TYR A 313 -21.10 -4.07 0.91
C TYR A 313 -21.61 -5.16 1.85
N ASN A 314 -22.69 -4.88 2.59
CA ASN A 314 -23.29 -5.80 3.56
C ASN A 314 -23.65 -7.17 2.97
N ILE A 315 -23.93 -7.24 1.69
CA ILE A 315 -24.21 -8.49 0.95
C ILE A 315 -23.05 -9.48 1.06
N LEU A 316 -21.81 -8.98 1.13
CA LEU A 316 -20.60 -9.79 1.24
C LEU A 316 -20.27 -10.22 2.69
N ALA A 317 -20.94 -9.66 3.69
CA ALA A 317 -20.63 -9.90 5.09
C ALA A 317 -20.56 -11.40 5.50
N PRO A 318 -21.40 -12.31 4.98
CA PRO A 318 -21.30 -13.74 5.29
C PRO A 318 -19.95 -14.36 4.91
N MET A 319 -19.22 -13.76 3.96
CA MET A 319 -17.93 -14.26 3.47
C MET A 319 -16.76 -13.85 4.37
N PHE A 320 -16.94 -12.88 5.29
CA PHE A 320 -15.83 -12.30 6.05
C PHE A 320 -15.53 -13.09 7.31
N THR A 321 -14.38 -13.73 7.32
CA THR A 321 -13.81 -14.40 8.49
C THR A 321 -13.00 -13.42 9.35
N ASP A 322 -12.66 -13.84 10.57
CA ASP A 322 -11.74 -13.08 11.42
C ASP A 322 -10.34 -12.96 10.77
N SER A 323 -9.91 -13.99 10.03
CA SER A 323 -8.67 -13.95 9.24
C SER A 323 -8.76 -12.92 8.12
N PHE A 324 -9.89 -12.85 7.41
CA PHE A 324 -10.12 -11.83 6.38
C PHE A 324 -10.00 -10.41 6.94
N LEU A 325 -10.64 -10.13 8.07
CA LEU A 325 -10.61 -8.80 8.68
C LEU A 325 -9.20 -8.42 9.15
N TRP A 326 -8.49 -9.38 9.73
CA TRP A 326 -7.12 -9.20 10.21
C TRP A 326 -6.13 -8.91 9.06
N GLU A 327 -6.12 -9.78 8.05
CA GLU A 327 -5.22 -9.61 6.91
C GLU A 327 -5.57 -8.38 6.06
N SER A 328 -6.88 -8.07 5.91
CA SER A 328 -7.32 -6.85 5.24
C SER A 328 -6.89 -5.60 6.01
N SER A 329 -6.94 -5.60 7.35
CA SER A 329 -6.47 -4.47 8.16
C SER A 329 -4.98 -4.20 7.92
N LYS A 330 -4.14 -5.22 7.95
CA LYS A 330 -2.70 -5.08 7.67
C LYS A 330 -2.43 -4.58 6.25
N LEU A 331 -3.15 -5.13 5.28
CA LEU A 331 -3.04 -4.72 3.87
C LEU A 331 -3.41 -3.24 3.67
N LEU A 332 -4.52 -2.81 4.26
CA LEU A 332 -5.02 -1.44 4.12
C LEU A 332 -4.09 -0.42 4.79
N VAL A 333 -3.57 -0.73 5.98
CA VAL A 333 -2.60 0.12 6.68
C VAL A 333 -1.32 0.29 5.86
N ARG A 334 -0.79 -0.78 5.25
CA ARG A 334 0.37 -0.70 4.34
C ARG A 334 0.13 0.22 3.14
N ASN A 335 -1.13 0.33 2.71
CA ASN A 335 -1.55 1.21 1.62
C ASN A 335 -2.04 2.58 2.10
N SER A 336 -1.76 2.94 3.36
CA SER A 336 -2.11 4.25 3.96
C SER A 336 -3.62 4.53 4.06
N PHE A 337 -4.42 3.49 4.20
CA PHE A 337 -5.81 3.58 4.58
C PHE A 337 -5.94 3.25 6.07
N TYR A 338 -6.64 4.07 6.85
CA TYR A 338 -6.66 3.93 8.31
C TYR A 338 -8.06 3.80 8.91
N SER A 339 -9.08 4.43 8.32
CA SER A 339 -10.45 4.42 8.87
C SER A 339 -11.10 3.03 8.87
N HIS A 340 -11.03 2.31 7.74
CA HIS A 340 -11.56 0.96 7.63
C HIS A 340 -10.82 -0.04 8.52
N PRO A 341 -9.46 -0.11 8.49
CA PRO A 341 -8.72 -0.97 9.41
C PRO A 341 -9.04 -0.72 10.88
N ALA A 342 -9.17 0.54 11.30
CA ALA A 342 -9.54 0.85 12.68
C ALA A 342 -10.90 0.24 13.06
N ALA A 343 -11.90 0.34 12.18
CA ALA A 343 -13.22 -0.28 12.40
C ALA A 343 -13.14 -1.82 12.42
N TYR A 344 -12.37 -2.43 11.50
CA TYR A 344 -12.18 -3.88 11.44
C TYR A 344 -11.47 -4.41 12.69
N LEU A 345 -10.41 -3.74 13.13
CA LEU A 345 -9.65 -4.12 14.32
C LEU A 345 -10.50 -4.02 15.59
N ARG A 346 -11.31 -2.96 15.74
CA ARG A 346 -12.25 -2.85 16.88
C ARG A 346 -13.25 -4.00 16.88
N SER A 347 -13.85 -4.33 15.73
CA SER A 347 -14.76 -5.47 15.60
C SER A 347 -14.07 -6.82 15.83
N TRP A 348 -12.84 -6.97 15.32
CA TRP A 348 -12.04 -8.18 15.50
C TRP A 348 -11.67 -8.41 16.97
N MET A 349 -11.22 -7.35 17.67
CA MET A 349 -10.85 -7.42 19.09
C MET A 349 -12.05 -7.72 20.01
N GLN A 350 -13.26 -7.28 19.65
CA GLN A 350 -14.47 -7.64 20.40
C GLN A 350 -14.73 -9.15 20.39
N ARG A 351 -14.38 -9.85 19.33
CA ARG A 351 -14.60 -11.29 19.16
C ARG A 351 -13.41 -12.14 19.61
N ASN A 352 -12.20 -11.68 19.36
CA ASN A 352 -10.97 -12.46 19.53
C ASN A 352 -10.13 -12.01 20.73
N GLY A 353 -10.54 -10.95 21.42
CA GLY A 353 -9.75 -10.35 22.49
C GLY A 353 -8.70 -9.35 21.96
N GLN A 354 -8.13 -8.60 22.89
CA GLN A 354 -7.12 -7.60 22.60
C GLN A 354 -5.72 -8.25 22.62
N THR A 355 -5.14 -8.46 21.46
CA THR A 355 -3.71 -8.85 21.35
C THR A 355 -2.84 -7.59 21.25
N ASP A 356 -1.56 -7.71 21.62
CA ASP A 356 -0.61 -6.59 21.54
C ASP A 356 -0.48 -6.09 20.11
N GLU A 357 -0.40 -7.01 19.15
CA GLU A 357 -0.31 -6.69 17.72
C GLU A 357 -1.53 -5.92 17.20
N ALA A 358 -2.74 -6.28 17.68
CA ALA A 358 -3.97 -5.59 17.31
C ALA A 358 -4.04 -4.18 17.94
N LEU A 359 -3.62 -4.05 19.20
CA LEU A 359 -3.55 -2.76 19.89
C LEU A 359 -2.52 -1.82 19.24
N GLU A 360 -1.33 -2.32 18.88
CA GLU A 360 -0.31 -1.54 18.17
C GLU A 360 -0.80 -1.06 16.81
N LEU A 361 -1.41 -1.96 16.04
CA LEU A 361 -1.93 -1.63 14.71
C LEU A 361 -3.09 -0.62 14.78
N LEU A 362 -3.99 -0.77 15.77
CA LEU A 362 -5.08 0.17 15.99
C LEU A 362 -4.56 1.53 16.47
N ALA A 363 -3.61 1.57 17.43
CA ALA A 363 -2.97 2.80 17.86
C ALA A 363 -2.28 3.55 16.72
N HIS A 364 -1.70 2.81 15.77
CA HIS A 364 -1.12 3.41 14.56
C HIS A 364 -2.21 4.01 13.65
N CYS A 365 -3.32 3.31 13.44
CA CYS A 365 -4.46 3.85 12.68
C CYS A 365 -5.01 5.12 13.33
N ASP A 366 -5.28 5.08 14.63
CA ASP A 366 -5.83 6.20 15.37
C ASP A 366 -4.86 7.41 15.38
N LYS A 367 -3.54 7.17 15.43
CA LYS A 367 -2.51 8.21 15.24
C LYS A 367 -2.66 8.91 13.88
N CYS A 368 -2.83 8.15 12.82
CA CYS A 368 -2.94 8.69 11.46
C CYS A 368 -4.29 9.37 11.20
N LEU A 369 -5.33 9.01 11.95
CA LEU A 369 -6.65 9.63 11.89
C LEU A 369 -6.77 10.88 12.79
N GLY A 370 -5.82 11.10 13.69
CA GLY A 370 -5.89 12.19 14.67
C GLY A 370 -6.78 11.88 15.89
N GLU A 371 -7.16 10.62 16.09
CA GLU A 371 -8.01 10.11 17.17
C GLU A 371 -7.15 9.87 18.43
N SER A 372 -6.75 10.96 19.09
CA SER A 372 -5.76 10.90 20.19
C SER A 372 -6.27 10.15 21.42
N GLN A 373 -7.57 10.26 21.75
CA GLN A 373 -8.14 9.58 22.92
C GLN A 373 -8.21 8.07 22.72
N GLU A 374 -8.67 7.62 21.55
CA GLU A 374 -8.73 6.21 21.18
C GLU A 374 -7.33 5.60 21.14
N ARG A 375 -6.37 6.32 20.54
CA ARG A 375 -4.96 5.95 20.55
C ARG A 375 -4.43 5.78 21.97
N LEU A 376 -4.72 6.74 22.85
CA LEU A 376 -4.27 6.70 24.26
C LEU A 376 -4.80 5.46 24.98
N GLN A 377 -6.05 5.05 24.73
CA GLN A 377 -6.61 3.84 25.32
C GLN A 377 -5.81 2.59 24.93
N CYS A 378 -5.48 2.45 23.65
CA CYS A 378 -4.65 1.34 23.15
C CYS A 378 -3.25 1.35 23.80
N LEU A 379 -2.59 2.52 23.84
CA LEU A 379 -1.26 2.67 24.41
C LEU A 379 -1.24 2.39 25.91
N MET A 380 -2.23 2.84 26.67
CA MET A 380 -2.34 2.58 28.11
C MET A 380 -2.57 1.09 28.41
N GLU A 381 -3.28 0.38 27.53
CA GLU A 381 -3.46 -1.07 27.68
C GLU A 381 -2.16 -1.81 27.38
N LEU A 382 -1.40 -1.39 26.35
CA LEU A 382 -0.07 -1.92 26.06
C LEU A 382 0.92 -1.62 27.20
N GLU A 383 0.90 -0.41 27.77
CA GLU A 383 1.74 -0.03 28.92
C GLU A 383 1.50 -0.90 30.16
N LYS A 384 0.23 -1.28 30.42
CA LYS A 384 -0.08 -2.21 31.52
C LYS A 384 0.56 -3.60 31.34
N ARG A 385 0.65 -4.06 30.10
CA ARG A 385 1.23 -5.38 29.76
C ARG A 385 2.76 -5.32 29.70
N HIS A 386 3.29 -4.18 29.25
CA HIS A 386 4.71 -3.94 29.02
C HIS A 386 5.17 -2.65 29.70
N PRO A 387 5.19 -2.59 31.06
CA PRO A 387 5.41 -1.34 31.80
C PRO A 387 6.81 -0.75 31.61
N ASP A 388 7.78 -1.55 31.20
CA ASP A 388 9.18 -1.14 30.99
C ASP A 388 9.54 -1.01 29.49
N ASP A 389 8.58 -1.12 28.58
CA ASP A 389 8.86 -0.89 27.16
C ASP A 389 8.98 0.63 26.88
N MET A 390 10.22 1.04 26.60
CA MET A 390 10.57 2.45 26.39
C MET A 390 9.82 3.09 25.23
N ARG A 391 9.55 2.31 24.17
CA ARG A 391 8.80 2.79 23.00
C ARG A 391 7.35 3.07 23.37
N ILE A 392 6.72 2.16 24.10
CA ILE A 392 5.33 2.33 24.57
C ILE A 392 5.24 3.50 25.54
N LEU A 393 6.14 3.61 26.51
CA LEU A 393 6.20 4.71 27.46
C LEU A 393 6.36 6.06 26.75
N GLN A 394 7.24 6.14 25.76
CA GLN A 394 7.45 7.35 24.97
C GLN A 394 6.20 7.73 24.16
N GLU A 395 5.59 6.79 23.44
CA GLU A 395 4.38 7.03 22.65
C GLU A 395 3.19 7.42 23.54
N THR A 396 3.04 6.76 24.71
CA THR A 396 2.01 7.12 25.70
C THR A 396 2.24 8.52 26.26
N GLY A 397 3.48 8.85 26.61
CA GLY A 397 3.84 10.17 27.11
C GLY A 397 3.53 11.27 26.10
N LEU A 398 3.90 11.08 24.83
CA LEU A 398 3.61 12.02 23.75
C LEU A 398 2.10 12.17 23.50
N CYS A 399 1.36 11.07 23.55
CA CYS A 399 -0.10 11.11 23.39
C CYS A 399 -0.77 11.85 24.55
N LEU A 400 -0.30 11.67 25.78
CA LEU A 400 -0.76 12.40 26.94
C LEU A 400 -0.46 13.92 26.83
N VAL A 401 0.65 14.30 26.21
CA VAL A 401 0.96 15.71 25.93
C VAL A 401 -0.06 16.29 24.94
N GLN A 402 -0.40 15.56 23.89
CA GLN A 402 -1.43 15.97 22.93
C GLN A 402 -2.80 16.15 23.58
N GLU A 403 -3.14 15.29 24.55
CA GLU A 403 -4.36 15.39 25.36
C GLU A 403 -4.27 16.39 26.53
N LYS A 404 -3.19 17.18 26.62
CA LYS A 404 -2.92 18.16 27.68
C LYS A 404 -2.86 17.56 29.11
N ARG A 405 -2.65 16.25 29.23
CA ARG A 405 -2.50 15.51 30.50
C ARG A 405 -1.03 15.52 30.95
N TYR A 406 -0.47 16.71 31.12
CA TYR A 406 0.96 16.95 31.32
C TYR A 406 1.55 16.28 32.57
N GLU A 407 0.81 16.21 33.68
CA GLU A 407 1.29 15.55 34.90
C GLU A 407 1.44 14.05 34.74
N GLU A 408 0.56 13.43 33.97
CA GLU A 408 0.66 12.01 33.67
C GLU A 408 1.76 11.73 32.66
N ALA A 409 1.95 12.61 31.68
CA ALA A 409 3.06 12.55 30.74
C ALA A 409 4.42 12.63 31.46
N LEU A 410 4.55 13.53 32.44
CA LEU A 410 5.76 13.67 33.25
C LEU A 410 6.17 12.38 33.95
N LYS A 411 5.24 11.58 34.44
CA LYS A 411 5.55 10.28 35.08
C LYS A 411 6.26 9.34 34.11
N ARG A 412 5.82 9.29 32.84
CA ARG A 412 6.40 8.46 31.80
C ARG A 412 7.79 8.98 31.39
N PHE A 413 7.91 10.29 31.18
CA PHE A 413 9.18 10.88 30.77
C PHE A 413 10.24 10.82 31.87
N PHE A 414 9.86 10.91 33.16
CA PHE A 414 10.80 10.67 34.25
C PHE A 414 11.25 9.21 34.32
N HIS A 415 10.36 8.26 34.04
CA HIS A 415 10.75 6.85 33.93
C HIS A 415 11.77 6.66 32.79
N LEU A 416 11.53 7.28 31.64
CA LEU A 416 12.45 7.24 30.49
C LEU A 416 13.79 7.92 30.78
N GLU A 417 13.83 9.01 31.57
CA GLU A 417 15.07 9.73 31.90
C GLU A 417 16.05 8.88 32.71
N VAL A 418 15.54 7.98 33.54
CA VAL A 418 16.39 7.09 34.35
C VAL A 418 17.15 6.07 33.49
N THR A 419 16.70 5.84 32.26
CA THR A 419 17.29 4.93 31.31
C THR A 419 18.25 5.68 30.37
N GLU A 420 19.53 5.32 30.36
CA GLU A 420 20.64 6.05 29.71
C GLU A 420 20.43 6.39 28.21
N ASN A 421 19.54 5.69 27.51
CA ASN A 421 19.36 5.80 26.07
C ASN A 421 18.40 6.93 25.61
N TYR A 422 17.68 7.61 26.54
CA TYR A 422 16.62 8.56 26.19
C TYR A 422 16.83 9.98 26.75
N LEU A 423 18.00 10.31 27.24
CA LEU A 423 18.32 11.57 27.93
C LEU A 423 17.87 12.85 27.19
N HIS A 424 18.07 12.91 25.86
CA HIS A 424 17.74 14.13 25.11
C HIS A 424 16.25 14.28 24.79
N GLY A 425 15.60 13.24 24.33
CA GLY A 425 14.16 13.27 23.98
C GLY A 425 13.25 13.46 25.21
N SER A 426 13.56 12.73 26.29
CA SER A 426 12.82 12.86 27.55
C SER A 426 13.05 14.23 28.21
N ALA A 427 14.26 14.81 28.15
CA ALA A 427 14.56 16.13 28.70
C ALA A 427 13.69 17.23 28.07
N ARG A 428 13.48 17.20 26.75
CA ARG A 428 12.60 18.15 26.04
C ARG A 428 11.16 18.03 26.51
N ALA A 429 10.63 16.80 26.56
CA ALA A 429 9.28 16.54 26.99
C ALA A 429 9.06 16.91 28.47
N ILE A 430 10.05 16.64 29.36
CA ILE A 430 10.01 17.05 30.76
C ILE A 430 10.02 18.57 30.88
N ALA A 431 10.88 19.27 30.12
CA ALA A 431 10.93 20.72 30.12
C ALA A 431 9.56 21.33 29.79
N TRP A 432 8.98 20.88 28.65
CA TRP A 432 7.69 21.35 28.18
C TRP A 432 6.55 21.05 29.17
N CYS A 433 6.39 19.80 29.58
CA CYS A 433 5.34 19.42 30.51
C CYS A 433 5.49 20.11 31.89
N SER A 434 6.74 20.36 32.31
CA SER A 434 6.98 21.11 33.53
C SER A 434 6.56 22.58 33.41
N LEU A 435 6.77 23.19 32.25
CA LEU A 435 6.32 24.54 31.95
C LEU A 435 4.79 24.59 31.98
N MET A 436 4.12 23.69 31.27
CA MET A 436 2.66 23.60 31.17
C MET A 436 1.97 23.28 32.52
N THR A 437 2.69 22.68 33.48
CA THR A 437 2.21 22.44 34.85
C THR A 437 2.60 23.55 35.86
N GLY A 438 3.13 24.68 35.37
CA GLY A 438 3.53 25.83 36.19
C GLY A 438 4.84 25.64 36.96
N ASN A 439 5.56 24.55 36.78
CA ASN A 439 6.83 24.33 37.46
C ASN A 439 8.00 24.94 36.66
N VAL A 440 8.03 26.28 36.60
CA VAL A 440 9.01 27.06 35.84
C VAL A 440 10.46 26.74 36.24
N ALA A 441 10.73 26.57 37.53
CA ALA A 441 12.07 26.24 38.01
C ALA A 441 12.58 24.89 37.50
N ARG A 442 11.72 23.87 37.40
CA ARG A 442 12.07 22.57 36.80
C ARG A 442 12.26 22.70 35.28
N ALA A 443 11.31 23.36 34.61
CA ALA A 443 11.39 23.62 33.18
C ALA A 443 12.71 24.30 32.81
N GLY A 444 13.09 25.36 33.49
CA GLY A 444 14.33 26.11 33.28
C GLY A 444 15.60 25.27 33.47
N ARG A 445 15.58 24.30 34.42
CA ARG A 445 16.73 23.35 34.56
C ARG A 445 16.88 22.45 33.36
N TYR A 446 15.76 21.94 32.80
CA TYR A 446 15.81 21.06 31.67
C TYR A 446 16.10 21.82 30.35
N TYR A 447 15.54 23.02 30.17
CA TYR A 447 15.93 23.86 29.03
C TYR A 447 17.40 24.22 29.03
N ARG A 448 18.02 24.50 30.17
CA ARG A 448 19.49 24.69 30.26
C ARG A 448 20.26 23.47 29.81
N LYS A 449 19.87 22.25 30.23
CA LYS A 449 20.48 21.00 29.73
C LYS A 449 20.38 20.88 28.21
N LEU A 450 19.26 21.27 27.62
CA LEU A 450 19.04 21.25 26.17
C LEU A 450 19.88 22.28 25.43
N LEU A 451 19.98 23.51 25.98
CA LEU A 451 20.78 24.60 25.41
C LEU A 451 22.27 24.28 25.41
N ASP A 452 22.76 23.52 26.41
CA ASP A 452 24.15 23.10 26.58
C ASP A 452 24.47 21.76 25.89
N TRP A 453 23.52 21.17 25.15
CA TRP A 453 23.71 19.87 24.49
C TRP A 453 24.80 19.92 23.41
N LYS A 454 25.69 18.92 23.37
CA LYS A 454 26.81 18.86 22.42
C LYS A 454 26.41 18.90 20.95
N GLY A 455 25.23 18.38 20.62
CA GLY A 455 24.65 18.43 19.26
C GLY A 455 23.98 19.76 18.89
N GLY A 456 23.95 20.71 19.83
CA GLY A 456 23.21 21.95 19.72
C GLY A 456 21.71 21.80 20.02
N PRO A 457 21.05 22.86 20.52
CA PRO A 457 19.60 22.88 20.72
C PRO A 457 18.88 23.01 19.38
N SER A 458 17.64 22.50 19.32
CA SER A 458 16.76 22.86 18.22
C SER A 458 16.22 24.28 18.38
N TRP A 459 15.68 24.86 17.31
CA TRP A 459 15.09 26.20 17.39
C TRP A 459 13.87 26.24 18.35
N GLU A 460 13.09 25.14 18.43
CA GLU A 460 11.98 25.00 19.38
C GLU A 460 12.48 24.99 20.83
N ASP A 461 13.60 24.32 21.10
CA ASP A 461 14.20 24.31 22.44
C ASP A 461 14.59 25.72 22.88
N VAL A 462 15.14 26.52 21.97
CA VAL A 462 15.56 27.90 22.24
C VAL A 462 14.35 28.81 22.44
N LEU A 463 13.32 28.70 21.61
CA LEU A 463 12.07 29.47 21.72
C LEU A 463 11.38 29.18 23.05
N ASN A 464 11.15 27.90 23.35
CA ASN A 464 10.49 27.49 24.60
C ASN A 464 11.31 27.82 25.85
N ALA A 465 12.64 27.81 25.77
CA ALA A 465 13.50 28.30 26.83
C ALA A 465 13.31 29.82 27.04
N GLY A 466 13.07 30.59 26.00
CA GLY A 466 12.73 32.02 26.06
C GLY A 466 11.41 32.23 26.77
N HIS A 467 10.35 31.47 26.45
CA HIS A 467 9.07 31.52 27.16
C HIS A 467 9.23 31.18 28.65
N CYS A 468 10.02 30.16 28.95
CA CYS A 468 10.32 29.78 30.33
C CYS A 468 11.07 30.88 31.09
N ALA A 469 12.06 31.54 30.49
CA ALA A 469 12.80 32.62 31.08
C ALA A 469 11.90 33.85 31.35
N TRP A 470 10.97 34.15 30.45
CA TRP A 470 10.00 35.22 30.67
C TRP A 470 9.09 34.93 31.85
N LEU A 471 8.55 33.71 31.96
CA LEU A 471 7.74 33.27 33.12
C LEU A 471 8.51 33.25 34.44
N ASP A 472 9.83 33.02 34.37
CA ASP A 472 10.74 33.09 35.54
C ASP A 472 11.08 34.54 35.94
N GLY A 473 10.49 35.54 35.27
CA GLY A 473 10.70 36.97 35.57
C GLY A 473 12.06 37.50 35.03
N ASN A 474 12.66 36.84 34.07
CA ASN A 474 13.93 37.25 33.48
C ASN A 474 13.78 37.65 31.99
N PRO A 475 13.22 38.85 31.71
CA PRO A 475 12.96 39.31 30.33
C PRO A 475 14.24 39.53 29.53
N VAL A 476 15.38 39.82 30.17
CA VAL A 476 16.67 40.02 29.51
C VAL A 476 17.16 38.70 28.90
N GLU A 477 17.08 37.61 29.65
CA GLU A 477 17.46 36.29 29.15
C GLU A 477 16.47 35.81 28.09
N ALA A 478 15.16 36.08 28.28
CA ALA A 478 14.14 35.76 27.29
C ALA A 478 14.43 36.45 25.93
N SER A 479 14.71 37.76 25.95
CA SER A 479 15.08 38.52 24.73
C SER A 479 16.32 37.94 24.05
N ARG A 480 17.35 37.57 24.84
CA ARG A 480 18.56 36.92 24.29
C ARG A 480 18.25 35.61 23.60
N LEU A 481 17.36 34.78 24.16
CA LEU A 481 16.97 33.50 23.61
C LEU A 481 16.10 33.68 22.34
N TYR A 482 15.17 34.64 22.34
CA TYR A 482 14.38 34.95 21.16
C TYR A 482 15.23 35.46 20.00
N ASN A 483 16.20 36.30 20.25
CA ASN A 483 17.15 36.75 19.22
C ASN A 483 18.00 35.56 18.69
N ARG A 484 18.38 34.63 19.57
CA ARG A 484 19.08 33.39 19.15
C ARG A 484 18.14 32.51 18.29
N TYR A 485 16.86 32.38 18.66
CA TYR A 485 15.87 31.68 17.86
C TYR A 485 15.76 32.26 16.46
N LEU A 486 15.64 33.59 16.31
CA LEU A 486 15.57 34.23 14.99
C LEU A 486 16.84 34.02 14.16
N SER A 487 18.01 33.95 14.79
CA SER A 487 19.26 33.66 14.08
C SER A 487 19.35 32.22 13.57
N MET A 488 18.64 31.29 14.20
CA MET A 488 18.59 29.86 13.82
C MET A 488 17.47 29.56 12.84
N HIS A 489 16.37 30.27 12.96
CA HIS A 489 15.16 30.05 12.18
C HIS A 489 14.78 31.36 11.49
N ASN A 490 14.86 31.39 10.18
CA ASN A 490 14.60 32.59 9.38
C ASN A 490 13.06 32.88 9.33
N ASP A 491 12.46 33.08 10.50
CA ASP A 491 11.03 33.27 10.68
C ASP A 491 10.74 34.71 11.14
N ASN A 492 9.72 35.32 10.58
CA ASN A 492 9.25 36.67 10.85
C ASN A 492 8.39 36.76 12.11
N LEU A 493 8.75 36.08 13.22
CA LEU A 493 7.99 36.03 14.47
C LEU A 493 6.61 35.31 14.37
N THR A 494 6.36 34.55 13.31
CA THR A 494 5.12 33.80 13.14
C THR A 494 4.94 32.73 14.23
N ALA A 495 6.04 32.24 14.83
CA ALA A 495 5.98 31.29 15.95
C ALA A 495 5.23 31.85 17.15
N PHE A 496 5.36 33.17 17.47
CA PHE A 496 4.60 33.79 18.56
C PHE A 496 3.10 33.83 18.27
N ASP A 497 2.71 33.97 17.01
CA ASP A 497 1.30 33.94 16.62
C ASP A 497 0.76 32.51 16.67
N ASN A 498 1.54 31.53 16.27
CA ASN A 498 1.20 30.12 16.34
C ASN A 498 1.11 29.62 17.78
N ASP A 499 1.99 30.09 18.67
CA ASP A 499 2.03 29.69 20.08
C ASP A 499 1.11 30.53 20.96
N ARG A 500 0.37 31.51 20.41
CA ARG A 500 -0.47 32.45 21.16
C ARG A 500 -1.43 31.78 22.13
N GLU A 501 -2.15 30.74 21.67
CA GLU A 501 -3.09 30.02 22.52
C GLU A 501 -2.37 29.33 23.70
N VAL A 502 -1.24 28.71 23.42
CA VAL A 502 -0.42 28.03 24.44
C VAL A 502 0.17 29.02 25.41
N LEU A 503 0.64 30.17 24.93
CA LEU A 503 1.16 31.25 25.80
C LEU A 503 0.06 31.80 26.72
N MET A 504 -1.16 31.97 26.22
CA MET A 504 -2.31 32.39 27.06
C MET A 504 -2.66 31.31 28.10
N GLU A 505 -2.59 30.03 27.77
CA GLU A 505 -2.75 28.92 28.74
C GLU A 505 -1.67 28.94 29.85
N LEU A 506 -0.45 29.37 29.51
CA LEU A 506 0.65 29.56 30.44
C LEU A 506 0.49 30.80 31.33
N GLY A 507 -0.56 31.62 31.11
CA GLY A 507 -0.88 32.80 31.88
C GLY A 507 -0.34 34.11 31.30
N PHE A 508 0.19 34.12 30.10
CA PHE A 508 0.58 35.34 29.39
C PHE A 508 -0.64 36.14 28.97
N THR A 509 -0.58 37.45 29.14
CA THR A 509 -1.58 38.36 28.57
C THR A 509 -1.27 38.69 27.12
N ALA A 510 -2.24 39.24 26.37
CA ALA A 510 -1.99 39.74 25.03
C ALA A 510 -0.91 40.83 24.99
N ASP A 511 -0.84 41.63 26.05
CA ASP A 511 0.17 42.70 26.21
C ASP A 511 1.57 42.10 26.46
N ASP A 512 1.67 41.02 27.25
CA ASP A 512 2.93 40.28 27.43
C ASP A 512 3.45 39.75 26.10
N ILE A 513 2.58 39.13 25.30
CA ILE A 513 2.97 38.57 23.99
C ILE A 513 3.42 39.68 23.03
N SER A 514 2.76 40.84 23.04
CA SER A 514 3.16 42.00 22.28
C SER A 514 4.53 42.53 22.72
N LEU A 515 4.73 42.62 24.03
CA LEU A 515 6.00 43.08 24.60
C LEU A 515 7.14 42.08 24.28
N MET A 516 6.88 40.79 24.34
CA MET A 516 7.83 39.75 23.96
C MET A 516 8.28 39.92 22.49
N ARG A 517 7.35 40.24 21.58
CA ARG A 517 7.64 40.53 20.16
C ARG A 517 8.50 41.80 20.01
N ASP A 518 8.14 42.83 20.71
CA ASP A 518 8.86 44.13 20.65
C ASP A 518 10.31 43.98 21.12
N THR A 519 10.57 43.14 22.14
CA THR A 519 11.95 42.88 22.64
C THR A 519 12.82 42.12 21.64
N VAL A 520 12.24 41.55 20.61
CA VAL A 520 12.96 40.82 19.55
C VAL A 520 13.24 41.73 18.36
N SER A 521 12.47 42.78 18.17
CA SER A 521 12.57 43.70 17.03
C SER A 521 13.63 44.78 17.16
N GLU A 522 14.17 44.94 18.38
CA GLU A 522 15.28 45.84 18.69
C GLU A 522 16.65 45.11 18.70
#